data_980abaab138b74f4c32358d061caca88
#
_entry.id   980abaab138b74f4c32358d061caca88
#
_cell.length_a   1.000
_cell.length_b   1.000
_cell.length_c   1.000
_cell.angle_alpha   90.00
_cell.angle_beta   90.00
_cell.angle_gamma   90.00
#
_symmetry.space_group_name_H-M   'P 1'
#
loop_
_entity.id
_entity.type
_entity.pdbx_description
1 polymer ?
#
loop_
_entity_poly.entity_id
_entity_poly.type
_entity_poly.pdbx_seq_one_letter_code
_entity_poly.pdbx_strand_id
1 'polypeptide(L)'
;MLPYIVTILGAYLIGCSNMALYLSRWKGVNLRAGGSKNLGASNAFALMGWKAGLLVAVHDIGKAVLAVELSKWIFPDVPLLGFIAGVACVLGHMFPFYLKFKGGKGFASYLGMILAINWKVALCILAAVVILTVLTDYIVVGTVTSVVSFPIYTAIRSGWLPLVILCVATLAILIKHRENFVRIWNGTEMGL
;
A
#
# COMPACT_ATOMS: atom_id res chain seq x y z
N MET A 1 1.05 11.30 24.33
CA MET A 1 -0.26 11.29 23.65
C MET A 1 -0.26 12.15 22.38
N LEU A 2 0.10 13.45 22.45
CA LEU A 2 0.09 14.37 21.30
C LEU A 2 0.86 13.85 20.06
N PRO A 3 2.11 13.34 20.17
CA PRO A 3 2.85 12.82 19.01
C PRO A 3 2.11 11.73 18.24
N TYR A 4 1.46 10.81 18.94
CA TYR A 4 0.68 9.72 18.33
C TYR A 4 -0.52 10.25 17.54
N ILE A 5 -1.28 11.19 18.12
CA ILE A 5 -2.47 11.78 17.46
C ILE A 5 -2.04 12.55 16.20
N VAL A 6 -1.02 13.40 16.31
CA VAL A 6 -0.50 14.19 15.18
C VAL A 6 0.00 13.25 14.06
N THR A 7 0.75 12.20 14.41
CA THR A 7 1.27 11.23 13.44
C THR A 7 0.13 10.47 12.75
N ILE A 8 -0.84 9.95 13.49
CA ILE A 8 -1.96 9.19 12.92
C ILE A 8 -2.77 10.07 11.95
N LEU A 9 -3.18 11.25 12.39
CA LEU A 9 -4.01 12.14 11.58
C LEU A 9 -3.24 12.67 10.37
N GLY A 10 -2.00 13.14 10.54
CA GLY A 10 -1.18 13.66 9.45
C GLY A 10 -0.87 12.61 8.40
N ALA A 11 -0.41 11.44 8.82
CA ALA A 11 -0.10 10.34 7.92
C ALA A 11 -1.34 9.78 7.20
N TYR A 12 -2.49 9.69 7.88
CA TYR A 12 -3.75 9.31 7.26
C TYR A 12 -4.16 10.32 6.18
N LEU A 13 -4.05 11.62 6.44
CA LEU A 13 -4.38 12.65 5.45
C LEU A 13 -3.44 12.61 4.24
N ILE A 14 -2.12 12.42 4.44
CA ILE A 14 -1.16 12.18 3.35
C ILE A 14 -1.59 10.96 2.55
N GLY A 15 -1.95 9.87 3.24
CA GLY A 15 -2.43 8.64 2.62
C GLY A 15 -3.68 8.80 1.77
N CYS A 16 -4.59 9.71 2.15
CA CYS A 16 -5.82 9.98 1.41
C CYS A 16 -5.58 10.52 -0.01
N SER A 17 -4.41 11.12 -0.31
CA SER A 17 -4.06 11.53 -1.67
C SER A 17 -4.09 10.33 -2.63
N ASN A 18 -4.76 10.47 -3.79
CA ASN A 18 -4.96 9.36 -4.74
C ASN A 18 -4.70 9.79 -6.19
N MET A 19 -3.50 9.49 -6.69
CA MET A 19 -3.07 9.85 -8.05
C MET A 19 -3.91 9.16 -9.12
N ALA A 20 -4.36 7.92 -8.89
CA ALA A 20 -5.23 7.21 -9.83
C ALA A 20 -6.55 7.96 -10.06
N LEU A 21 -7.14 8.52 -8.98
CA LEU A 21 -8.34 9.35 -9.09
C LEU A 21 -8.06 10.66 -9.85
N TYR A 22 -6.92 11.33 -9.58
CA TYR A 22 -6.58 12.59 -10.23
C TYR A 22 -6.39 12.39 -11.73
N LEU A 23 -5.65 11.36 -12.14
CA LEU A 23 -5.47 11.00 -13.55
C LEU A 23 -6.77 10.53 -14.21
N SER A 24 -7.60 9.77 -13.49
CA SER A 24 -8.91 9.31 -13.96
C SER A 24 -9.80 10.51 -14.36
N ARG A 25 -9.86 11.52 -13.49
CA ARG A 25 -10.60 12.75 -13.77
C ARG A 25 -10.02 13.56 -14.92
N TRP A 26 -8.69 13.73 -14.94
CA TRP A 26 -7.99 14.49 -15.96
C TRP A 26 -8.14 13.88 -17.35
N LYS A 27 -8.03 12.54 -17.44
CA LYS A 27 -8.12 11.80 -18.71
C LYS A 27 -9.56 11.42 -19.11
N GLY A 28 -10.57 11.69 -18.27
CA GLY A 28 -11.95 11.28 -18.53
C GLY A 28 -12.18 9.77 -18.49
N VAL A 29 -11.26 8.99 -17.86
CA VAL A 29 -11.33 7.52 -17.79
C VAL A 29 -11.87 7.10 -16.43
N ASN A 30 -13.00 6.37 -16.39
CA ASN A 30 -13.56 5.90 -15.12
C ASN A 30 -12.94 4.58 -14.69
N LEU A 31 -11.91 4.64 -13.82
CA LEU A 31 -11.23 3.46 -13.28
C LEU A 31 -12.14 2.55 -12.42
N ARG A 32 -13.28 3.07 -11.94
CA ARG A 32 -14.24 2.27 -11.15
C ARG A 32 -15.22 1.49 -12.01
N ALA A 33 -15.33 1.83 -13.30
CA ALA A 33 -16.21 1.14 -14.25
C ALA A 33 -15.50 0.05 -15.04
N GLY A 34 -14.15 0.10 -15.17
CA GLY A 34 -13.38 -0.80 -16.01
C GLY A 34 -12.26 -1.55 -15.27
N GLY A 35 -11.73 -2.57 -15.90
CA GLY A 35 -10.64 -3.41 -15.41
C GLY A 35 -10.94 -4.02 -14.04
N SER A 36 -9.98 -3.92 -13.11
CA SER A 36 -10.17 -4.41 -11.74
C SER A 36 -11.06 -3.50 -10.87
N LYS A 37 -11.62 -2.42 -11.42
CA LYS A 37 -12.47 -1.41 -10.76
C LYS A 37 -11.80 -0.73 -9.55
N ASN A 38 -10.49 -0.88 -9.40
CA ASN A 38 -9.70 -0.39 -8.28
C ASN A 38 -9.01 0.94 -8.62
N LEU A 39 -8.84 1.83 -7.62
CA LEU A 39 -8.07 3.06 -7.74
C LEU A 39 -6.59 2.81 -7.37
N GLY A 40 -5.87 2.08 -8.20
CA GLY A 40 -4.47 1.71 -7.98
C GLY A 40 -3.67 1.58 -9.28
N ALA A 41 -2.36 1.38 -9.14
CA ALA A 41 -1.40 1.38 -10.23
C ALA A 41 -1.71 0.36 -11.34
N SER A 42 -2.04 -0.89 -10.98
CA SER A 42 -2.32 -1.95 -11.97
C SER A 42 -3.53 -1.62 -12.84
N ASN A 43 -4.63 -1.10 -12.25
CA ASN A 43 -5.80 -0.70 -13.02
C ASN A 43 -5.55 0.56 -13.86
N ALA A 44 -4.74 1.51 -13.35
CA ALA A 44 -4.30 2.66 -14.10
C ALA A 44 -3.41 2.26 -15.30
N PHE A 45 -2.53 1.27 -15.11
CA PHE A 45 -1.72 0.69 -16.18
C PHE A 45 -2.63 0.09 -17.27
N ALA A 46 -3.57 -0.76 -16.89
CA ALA A 46 -4.45 -1.48 -17.82
C ALA A 46 -5.36 -0.53 -18.64
N LEU A 47 -5.90 0.51 -18.03
CA LEU A 47 -6.89 1.39 -18.67
C LEU A 47 -6.32 2.71 -19.21
N MET A 48 -5.18 3.17 -18.72
CA MET A 48 -4.58 4.46 -19.09
C MET A 48 -3.14 4.36 -19.59
N GLY A 49 -2.60 3.13 -19.65
CA GLY A 49 -1.26 2.81 -20.13
C GLY A 49 -0.15 2.92 -19.07
N TRP A 50 1.05 2.44 -19.44
CA TRP A 50 2.16 2.24 -18.50
C TRP A 50 2.63 3.51 -17.77
N LYS A 51 2.61 4.69 -18.46
CA LYS A 51 3.01 5.97 -17.85
C LYS A 51 2.08 6.36 -16.69
N ALA A 52 0.77 6.13 -16.85
CA ALA A 52 -0.20 6.40 -15.80
C ALA A 52 -0.04 5.42 -14.63
N GLY A 53 0.14 4.13 -14.92
CA GLY A 53 0.41 3.11 -13.91
C GLY A 53 1.66 3.40 -13.10
N LEU A 54 2.76 3.77 -13.77
CA LEU A 54 4.02 4.13 -13.11
C LEU A 54 3.86 5.37 -12.22
N LEU A 55 3.20 6.43 -12.72
CA LEU A 55 2.97 7.65 -11.94
C LEU A 55 2.14 7.38 -10.69
N VAL A 56 1.12 6.53 -10.80
CA VAL A 56 0.32 6.10 -9.64
C VAL A 56 1.16 5.31 -8.65
N ALA A 57 1.98 4.36 -9.12
CA ALA A 57 2.86 3.57 -8.26
C ALA A 57 3.87 4.45 -7.51
N VAL A 58 4.56 5.34 -8.21
CA VAL A 58 5.54 6.28 -7.63
C VAL A 58 4.89 7.19 -6.60
N HIS A 59 3.71 7.74 -6.88
CA HIS A 59 2.97 8.57 -5.94
C HIS A 59 2.55 7.76 -4.70
N ASP A 60 2.01 6.55 -4.86
CA ASP A 60 1.49 5.76 -3.75
C ASP A 60 2.62 5.21 -2.85
N ILE A 61 3.78 4.89 -3.41
CA ILE A 61 5.00 4.57 -2.67
C ILE A 61 5.53 5.83 -1.98
N GLY A 62 5.70 6.91 -2.73
CA GLY A 62 6.31 8.15 -2.26
C GLY A 62 5.56 8.82 -1.11
N LYS A 63 4.22 8.82 -1.14
CA LYS A 63 3.43 9.39 -0.03
C LYS A 63 3.61 8.62 1.28
N ALA A 64 3.80 7.29 1.21
CA ALA A 64 4.04 6.50 2.41
C ALA A 64 5.47 6.69 2.93
N VAL A 65 6.46 6.78 2.04
CA VAL A 65 7.82 7.19 2.42
C VAL A 65 7.79 8.56 3.10
N LEU A 66 7.12 9.55 2.49
CA LEU A 66 6.98 10.89 3.05
C LEU A 66 6.37 10.86 4.45
N ALA A 67 5.28 10.14 4.66
CA ALA A 67 4.60 10.05 5.94
C ALA A 67 5.49 9.46 7.04
N VAL A 68 6.24 8.39 6.72
CA VAL A 68 7.16 7.74 7.66
C VAL A 68 8.34 8.65 7.98
N GLU A 69 8.99 9.23 6.97
CA GLU A 69 10.16 10.09 7.17
C GLU A 69 9.81 11.39 7.90
N LEU A 70 8.67 12.02 7.60
CA LEU A 70 8.19 13.17 8.36
C LEU A 70 7.96 12.82 9.84
N SER A 71 7.38 11.65 10.12
CA SER A 71 7.17 11.21 11.50
C SER A 71 8.48 11.02 12.26
N LYS A 72 9.48 10.39 11.63
CA LYS A 72 10.83 10.21 12.20
C LYS A 72 11.55 11.54 12.42
N TRP A 73 11.38 12.47 11.49
CA TRP A 73 12.01 13.80 11.57
C TRP A 73 11.40 14.67 12.66
N ILE A 74 10.07 14.66 12.80
CA ILE A 74 9.37 15.49 13.80
C ILE A 74 9.50 14.90 15.21
N PHE A 75 9.54 13.57 15.32
CA PHE A 75 9.56 12.85 16.60
C PHE A 75 10.68 11.79 16.63
N PRO A 76 11.97 12.20 16.57
CA PRO A 76 13.10 11.27 16.44
C PRO A 76 13.24 10.31 17.62
N ASP A 77 12.81 10.71 18.81
CA ASP A 77 12.95 9.92 20.04
C ASP A 77 11.87 8.84 20.21
N VAL A 78 10.94 8.71 19.24
CA VAL A 78 9.84 7.75 19.29
C VAL A 78 9.82 6.87 18.02
N PRO A 79 10.73 5.88 17.91
CA PRO A 79 10.90 5.07 16.68
C PRO A 79 9.61 4.35 16.24
N LEU A 80 8.72 4.03 17.18
CA LEU A 80 7.45 3.35 16.91
C LEU A 80 6.52 4.17 16.02
N LEU A 81 6.64 5.50 16.03
CA LEU A 81 5.81 6.40 15.23
C LEU A 81 6.04 6.22 13.72
N GLY A 82 7.22 5.75 13.28
CA GLY A 82 7.45 5.41 11.88
C GLY A 82 6.53 4.28 11.38
N PHE A 83 6.33 3.25 12.20
CA PHE A 83 5.38 2.16 11.88
C PHE A 83 3.94 2.66 11.89
N ILE A 84 3.58 3.47 12.89
CA ILE A 84 2.24 4.06 13.01
C ILE A 84 1.93 4.96 11.83
N ALA A 85 2.86 5.82 11.42
CA ALA A 85 2.72 6.70 10.26
C ALA A 85 2.51 5.90 8.97
N GLY A 86 3.32 4.86 8.77
CA GLY A 86 3.20 3.99 7.60
C GLY A 86 1.83 3.32 7.53
N VAL A 87 1.38 2.71 8.63
CA VAL A 87 0.07 2.06 8.70
C VAL A 87 -1.06 3.06 8.52
N ALA A 88 -1.01 4.22 9.17
CA ALA A 88 -2.01 5.28 9.01
C ALA A 88 -2.09 5.79 7.55
N CYS A 89 -0.95 5.95 6.89
CA CYS A 89 -0.90 6.32 5.46
C CYS A 89 -1.51 5.23 4.56
N VAL A 90 -1.21 3.95 4.81
CA VAL A 90 -1.83 2.82 4.09
C VAL A 90 -3.34 2.82 4.28
N LEU A 91 -3.83 3.01 5.51
CA LEU A 91 -5.26 3.10 5.78
C LEU A 91 -5.91 4.33 5.11
N GLY A 92 -5.23 5.47 5.08
CA GLY A 92 -5.68 6.66 4.36
C GLY A 92 -5.83 6.40 2.84
N HIS A 93 -4.87 5.68 2.24
CA HIS A 93 -4.98 5.26 0.84
C HIS A 93 -6.15 4.30 0.59
N MET A 94 -6.41 3.38 1.52
CA MET A 94 -7.46 2.37 1.37
C MET A 94 -8.85 2.90 1.67
N PHE A 95 -8.94 3.83 2.63
CA PHE A 95 -10.18 4.33 3.19
C PHE A 95 -10.21 5.87 3.24
N PRO A 96 -10.00 6.58 2.12
CA PRO A 96 -10.01 8.04 2.12
C PRO A 96 -11.42 8.56 2.41
N PHE A 97 -11.53 9.46 3.40
CA PHE A 97 -12.83 9.94 3.90
C PHE A 97 -13.69 10.59 2.80
N TYR A 98 -13.07 11.39 1.93
CA TYR A 98 -13.76 12.09 0.84
C TYR A 98 -14.22 11.17 -0.33
N LEU A 99 -13.79 9.90 -0.34
CA LEU A 99 -14.23 8.86 -1.28
C LEU A 99 -15.21 7.87 -0.65
N LYS A 100 -15.89 8.26 0.42
CA LYS A 100 -16.77 7.38 1.19
C LYS A 100 -16.07 6.08 1.60
N PHE A 101 -14.79 6.20 2.01
CA PHE A 101 -13.91 5.11 2.44
C PHE A 101 -13.67 4.01 1.37
N LYS A 102 -13.77 4.36 0.08
CA LYS A 102 -13.57 3.46 -1.06
C LYS A 102 -12.34 3.90 -1.87
N GLY A 103 -11.13 3.65 -1.36
CA GLY A 103 -9.84 3.90 -2.02
C GLY A 103 -9.27 2.68 -2.73
N GLY A 104 -7.93 2.64 -2.82
CA GLY A 104 -7.17 1.54 -3.40
C GLY A 104 -7.04 0.32 -2.48
N LYS A 105 -6.15 -0.63 -2.82
CA LYS A 105 -5.90 -1.85 -2.04
C LYS A 105 -4.73 -1.75 -1.06
N GLY A 106 -3.93 -0.68 -1.13
CA GLY A 106 -2.90 -0.36 -0.14
C GLY A 106 -1.50 -0.90 -0.42
N PHE A 107 -1.31 -1.83 -1.34
CA PHE A 107 -0.03 -2.52 -1.51
C PHE A 107 1.15 -1.59 -1.87
N ALA A 108 1.00 -0.68 -2.82
CA ALA A 108 2.06 0.26 -3.19
C ALA A 108 2.44 1.17 -2.01
N SER A 109 1.47 1.66 -1.23
CA SER A 109 1.75 2.43 -0.01
C SER A 109 2.39 1.57 1.08
N TYR A 110 2.04 0.28 1.16
CA TYR A 110 2.68 -0.66 2.08
C TYR A 110 4.16 -0.89 1.71
N LEU A 111 4.49 -1.04 0.42
CA LEU A 111 5.88 -1.08 -0.06
C LEU A 111 6.64 0.20 0.27
N GLY A 112 6.01 1.37 0.11
CA GLY A 112 6.61 2.65 0.49
C GLY A 112 6.91 2.74 1.99
N MET A 113 6.02 2.23 2.83
CA MET A 113 6.26 2.12 4.28
C MET A 113 7.47 1.21 4.57
N ILE A 114 7.55 0.04 3.94
CA ILE A 114 8.70 -0.87 4.13
C ILE A 114 9.99 -0.19 3.68
N LEU A 115 9.96 0.49 2.53
CA LEU A 115 11.11 1.20 1.96
C LEU A 115 11.67 2.24 2.94
N ALA A 116 10.80 3.02 3.58
CA ALA A 116 11.19 4.02 4.57
C ALA A 116 11.66 3.41 5.91
N ILE A 117 11.13 2.25 6.30
CA ILE A 117 11.53 1.56 7.53
C ILE A 117 12.86 0.83 7.33
N ASN A 118 12.97 0.07 6.24
CA ASN A 118 14.17 -0.71 5.90
C ASN A 118 14.26 -0.94 4.39
N TRP A 119 15.04 -0.10 3.71
CA TRP A 119 15.19 -0.17 2.25
C TRP A 119 15.77 -1.50 1.74
N LYS A 120 16.64 -2.16 2.52
CA LYS A 120 17.22 -3.46 2.14
C LYS A 120 16.15 -4.54 2.11
N VAL A 121 15.30 -4.57 3.13
CA VAL A 121 14.16 -5.50 3.20
C VAL A 121 13.15 -5.18 2.11
N ALA A 122 12.90 -3.89 1.81
CA ALA A 122 12.03 -3.49 0.72
C ALA A 122 12.51 -4.02 -0.64
N LEU A 123 13.83 -3.97 -0.93
CA LEU A 123 14.39 -4.53 -2.16
C LEU A 123 14.24 -6.06 -2.23
N CYS A 124 14.48 -6.78 -1.12
CA CYS A 124 14.26 -8.23 -1.07
C CYS A 124 12.78 -8.58 -1.30
N ILE A 125 11.87 -7.84 -0.67
CA ILE A 125 10.42 -8.03 -0.85
C ILE A 125 10.02 -7.72 -2.30
N LEU A 126 10.51 -6.63 -2.88
CA LEU A 126 10.21 -6.28 -4.27
C LEU A 126 10.69 -7.37 -5.24
N ALA A 127 11.90 -7.88 -5.04
CA ALA A 127 12.41 -9.02 -5.82
C ALA A 127 11.52 -10.26 -5.69
N ALA A 128 11.11 -10.60 -4.46
CA ALA A 128 10.20 -11.72 -4.22
C ALA A 128 8.84 -11.50 -4.89
N VAL A 129 8.29 -10.28 -4.84
CA VAL A 129 7.04 -9.92 -5.53
C VAL A 129 7.17 -10.16 -7.04
N VAL A 130 8.25 -9.67 -7.66
CA VAL A 130 8.49 -9.86 -9.10
C VAL A 130 8.60 -11.34 -9.43
N ILE A 131 9.44 -12.09 -8.71
CA ILE A 131 9.63 -13.52 -8.93
C ILE A 131 8.32 -14.30 -8.79
N LEU A 132 7.58 -14.07 -7.69
CA LEU A 132 6.31 -14.74 -7.46
C LEU A 132 5.25 -14.36 -8.50
N THR A 133 5.23 -13.09 -8.94
CA THR A 133 4.31 -12.66 -10.00
C THR A 133 4.62 -13.36 -11.32
N VAL A 134 5.89 -13.45 -11.71
CA VAL A 134 6.30 -14.16 -12.94
C VAL A 134 6.00 -15.65 -12.85
N LEU A 135 6.25 -16.28 -11.69
CA LEU A 135 6.02 -17.73 -11.52
C LEU A 135 4.53 -18.12 -11.44
N THR A 136 3.69 -17.23 -10.94
CA THR A 136 2.27 -17.54 -10.68
C THR A 136 1.31 -16.83 -11.62
N ASP A 137 1.80 -15.86 -12.41
CA ASP A 137 1.01 -14.95 -13.24
C ASP A 137 0.14 -13.94 -12.45
N TYR A 138 0.24 -13.92 -11.10
CA TYR A 138 -0.63 -13.11 -10.25
C TYR A 138 0.15 -12.24 -9.26
N ILE A 139 0.09 -10.91 -9.43
CA ILE A 139 0.71 -9.94 -8.50
C ILE A 139 0.19 -10.06 -7.06
N VAL A 140 -1.04 -10.55 -6.89
CA VAL A 140 -1.64 -10.71 -5.56
C VAL A 140 -0.88 -11.74 -4.71
N VAL A 141 -0.27 -12.75 -5.31
CA VAL A 141 0.55 -13.75 -4.59
C VAL A 141 1.74 -13.08 -3.94
N GLY A 142 2.49 -12.28 -4.70
CA GLY A 142 3.59 -11.48 -4.16
C GLY A 142 3.12 -10.46 -3.11
N THR A 143 1.94 -9.84 -3.32
CA THR A 143 1.34 -8.92 -2.33
C THR A 143 1.11 -9.61 -0.99
N VAL A 144 0.43 -10.76 -1.00
CA VAL A 144 0.10 -11.51 0.22
C VAL A 144 1.34 -11.98 0.94
N THR A 145 2.29 -12.55 0.20
CA THR A 145 3.59 -12.95 0.76
C THR A 145 4.27 -11.77 1.46
N SER A 146 4.27 -10.58 0.85
CA SER A 146 4.89 -9.38 1.42
C SER A 146 4.22 -8.91 2.69
N VAL A 147 2.87 -8.82 2.69
CA VAL A 147 2.13 -8.29 3.84
C VAL A 147 2.10 -9.26 5.03
N VAL A 148 2.40 -10.53 4.81
CA VAL A 148 2.54 -11.53 5.88
C VAL A 148 3.99 -11.62 6.36
N SER A 149 4.97 -11.66 5.45
CA SER A 149 6.38 -11.86 5.82
C SER A 149 6.99 -10.64 6.54
N PHE A 150 6.62 -9.41 6.17
CA PHE A 150 7.22 -8.22 6.79
C PHE A 150 6.87 -8.05 8.28
N PRO A 151 5.62 -8.23 8.74
CA PRO A 151 5.32 -8.25 10.18
C PRO A 151 6.07 -9.32 10.95
N ILE A 152 6.21 -10.52 10.39
CA ILE A 152 6.97 -11.61 11.01
C ILE A 152 8.45 -11.22 11.13
N TYR A 153 9.05 -10.70 10.06
CA TYR A 153 10.41 -10.18 10.09
C TYR A 153 10.60 -9.10 11.17
N THR A 154 9.67 -8.15 11.28
CA THR A 154 9.76 -7.09 12.29
C THR A 154 9.57 -7.60 13.70
N ALA A 155 8.75 -8.63 13.92
CA ALA A 155 8.61 -9.27 15.21
C ALA A 155 9.94 -9.86 15.72
N ILE A 156 10.69 -10.50 14.82
CA ILE A 156 11.98 -11.11 15.14
C ILE A 156 13.05 -10.04 15.41
N ARG A 157 13.02 -8.91 14.69
CA ARG A 157 14.07 -7.87 14.75
C ARG A 157 13.79 -6.74 15.72
N SER A 158 12.52 -6.40 15.95
CA SER A 158 12.12 -5.18 16.67
C SER A 158 11.07 -5.44 17.75
N GLY A 159 10.70 -6.70 17.95
CA GLY A 159 9.76 -7.11 18.99
C GLY A 159 8.28 -7.04 18.55
N TRP A 160 7.39 -7.33 19.49
CA TRP A 160 5.97 -7.57 19.22
C TRP A 160 5.13 -6.32 18.93
N LEU A 161 5.55 -5.14 19.43
CA LEU A 161 4.77 -3.89 19.22
C LEU A 161 4.64 -3.51 17.75
N PRO A 162 5.74 -3.45 16.95
CA PRO A 162 5.64 -3.22 15.51
C PRO A 162 4.80 -4.29 14.79
N LEU A 163 4.87 -5.56 15.21
CA LEU A 163 4.03 -6.63 14.66
C LEU A 163 2.55 -6.29 14.79
N VAL A 164 2.08 -5.93 15.99
CA VAL A 164 0.67 -5.61 16.24
C VAL A 164 0.21 -4.43 15.38
N ILE A 165 1.04 -3.38 15.27
CA ILE A 165 0.73 -2.22 14.44
C ILE A 165 0.62 -2.62 12.97
N LEU A 166 1.56 -3.40 12.46
CA LEU A 166 1.58 -3.86 11.07
C LEU A 166 0.43 -4.81 10.74
N CYS A 167 -0.01 -5.64 11.71
CA CYS A 167 -1.16 -6.52 11.54
C CYS A 167 -2.45 -5.76 11.16
N VAL A 168 -2.62 -4.52 11.59
CA VAL A 168 -3.77 -3.68 11.19
C VAL A 168 -3.78 -3.46 9.67
N ALA A 169 -2.65 -3.04 9.09
CA ALA A 169 -2.55 -2.86 7.64
C ALA A 169 -2.62 -4.20 6.90
N THR A 170 -1.96 -5.24 7.41
CA THR A 170 -2.00 -6.60 6.84
C THR A 170 -3.43 -7.10 6.70
N LEU A 171 -4.21 -7.09 7.78
CA LEU A 171 -5.60 -7.53 7.77
C LEU A 171 -6.45 -6.70 6.80
N ALA A 172 -6.30 -5.39 6.81
CA ALA A 172 -7.01 -4.51 5.89
C ALA A 172 -6.68 -4.84 4.42
N ILE A 173 -5.41 -5.05 4.08
CA ILE A 173 -4.96 -5.40 2.72
C ILE A 173 -5.51 -6.79 2.32
N LEU A 174 -5.43 -7.80 3.19
CA LEU A 174 -5.97 -9.13 2.91
C LEU A 174 -7.48 -9.08 2.64
N ILE A 175 -8.24 -8.34 3.45
CA ILE A 175 -9.69 -8.14 3.25
C ILE A 175 -9.96 -7.47 1.87
N LYS A 176 -9.16 -6.47 1.49
CA LYS A 176 -9.31 -5.80 0.18
C LYS A 176 -8.93 -6.69 -1.01
N HIS A 177 -8.13 -7.72 -0.79
CA HIS A 177 -7.73 -8.68 -1.83
C HIS A 177 -8.63 -9.92 -1.91
N ARG A 178 -9.66 -10.06 -1.04
CA ARG A 178 -10.58 -11.20 -1.06
C ARG A 178 -11.16 -11.48 -2.45
N GLU A 179 -11.51 -10.44 -3.20
CA GLU A 179 -12.06 -10.58 -4.54
C GLU A 179 -11.03 -11.12 -5.55
N ASN A 180 -9.74 -10.82 -5.37
CA ASN A 180 -8.68 -11.40 -6.19
C ASN A 180 -8.58 -12.91 -5.95
N PHE A 181 -8.66 -13.36 -4.69
CA PHE A 181 -8.64 -14.81 -4.39
C PHE A 181 -9.82 -15.53 -5.02
N VAL A 182 -11.03 -14.93 -4.96
CA VAL A 182 -12.21 -15.50 -5.62
C VAL A 182 -12.00 -15.57 -7.14
N ARG A 183 -11.43 -14.51 -7.76
CA ARG A 183 -11.15 -14.52 -9.19
C ARG A 183 -10.06 -15.51 -9.59
N ILE A 184 -9.01 -15.68 -8.77
CA ILE A 184 -7.99 -16.73 -8.99
C ILE A 184 -8.65 -18.10 -8.96
N TRP A 185 -9.47 -18.36 -7.93
CA TRP A 185 -10.17 -19.64 -7.79
C TRP A 185 -11.06 -19.95 -9.00
N ASN A 186 -11.71 -18.93 -9.56
CA ASN A 186 -12.58 -19.04 -10.72
C ASN A 186 -11.84 -18.94 -12.07
N GLY A 187 -10.51 -18.78 -12.09
CA GLY A 187 -9.72 -18.60 -13.31
C GLY A 187 -10.00 -17.29 -14.07
N THR A 188 -10.49 -16.26 -13.38
CA THR A 188 -10.90 -14.96 -13.98
C THR A 188 -10.05 -13.77 -13.48
N GLU A 189 -9.01 -14.00 -12.69
CA GLU A 189 -8.07 -12.95 -12.29
C GLU A 189 -7.21 -12.54 -13.48
N MET A 190 -6.94 -11.24 -13.60
CA MET A 190 -6.03 -10.72 -14.60
C MET A 190 -4.60 -11.16 -14.27
N GLY A 191 -3.96 -11.87 -15.21
CA GLY A 191 -2.55 -12.18 -15.21
C GLY A 191 -1.66 -10.99 -15.62
N LEU A 192 -0.39 -11.29 -15.90
CA LEU A 192 0.62 -10.34 -16.42
C LEU A 192 0.28 -9.85 -17.83
#